data_663a68bb59d18b17a009b6687f91297f
#
_entry.id   663a68bb59d18b17a009b6687f91297f
#
_cell.length_a   1.000
_cell.length_b   1.000
_cell.length_c   1.000
_cell.angle_alpha   90.00
_cell.angle_beta   90.00
_cell.angle_gamma   90.00
#
_symmetry.space_group_name_H-M   'P 1'
#
loop_
_entity.id
_entity.type
_entity.pdbx_description
1 polymer ?
#
loop_
_entity_poly.entity_id
_entity_poly.type
_entity_poly.pdbx_seq_one_letter_code
_entity_poly.pdbx_strand_id
1 'polypeptide(L)'
;INIGKVRGRKKSLIALVDRMEEHIGSYRDKNDVVFISHGDCLQDAQFVAGLVKERFGIDNIWINYICPTIGTHSGPGTVALLLYG
;
A
#
# COMPACT_ATOMS: atom_id res chain seq x y z
N ILE A 1 5.40 -6.40 -7.73
CA ILE A 1 5.92 -5.06 -7.99
C ILE A 1 5.83 -4.21 -6.73
N ASN A 2 6.96 -3.71 -6.31
CA ASN A 2 7.02 -2.81 -5.17
C ASN A 2 6.70 -1.39 -5.63
N ILE A 3 5.55 -0.88 -5.22
CA ILE A 3 5.13 0.47 -5.60
C ILE A 3 5.91 1.53 -4.82
N GLY A 4 6.19 1.25 -3.55
CA GLY A 4 6.94 2.17 -2.72
C GLY A 4 6.54 2.09 -1.26
N LYS A 5 7.18 2.91 -0.46
CA LYS A 5 6.87 3.05 0.95
C LYS A 5 6.96 4.52 1.36
N VAL A 6 6.06 4.92 2.25
CA VAL A 6 6.01 6.29 2.76
C VAL A 6 5.70 6.26 4.24
N ARG A 7 5.95 7.35 4.92
CA ARG A 7 5.51 7.52 6.29
C ARG A 7 4.05 7.97 6.32
N GLY A 8 3.34 7.56 7.36
CA GLY A 8 1.89 7.70 7.48
C GLY A 8 1.38 9.13 7.63
N ARG A 9 1.53 9.92 6.60
CA ARG A 9 0.85 11.21 6.48
C ARG A 9 -0.16 11.11 5.35
N LYS A 10 -1.31 11.71 5.51
CA LYS A 10 -2.38 11.62 4.50
C LYS A 10 -1.88 11.97 3.10
N LYS A 11 -1.11 13.05 2.98
CA LYS A 11 -0.55 13.45 1.68
C LYS A 11 0.37 12.39 1.10
N SER A 12 1.20 11.79 1.95
CA SER A 12 2.12 10.73 1.52
C SER A 12 1.38 9.48 1.13
N LEU A 13 0.32 9.14 1.86
CA LEU A 13 -0.49 7.96 1.56
C LEU A 13 -1.23 8.14 0.22
N ILE A 14 -1.77 9.31 -0.03
CA ILE A 14 -2.41 9.62 -1.30
C ILE A 14 -1.39 9.56 -2.44
N ALA A 15 -0.19 10.12 -2.22
CA ALA A 15 0.88 10.07 -3.22
C ALA A 15 1.29 8.62 -3.54
N LEU A 16 1.28 7.75 -2.53
CA LEU A 16 1.58 6.33 -2.73
C LEU A 16 0.55 5.66 -3.64
N VAL A 17 -0.72 5.96 -3.44
CA VAL A 17 -1.79 5.45 -4.29
C VAL A 17 -1.70 6.03 -5.70
N ASP A 18 -1.33 7.29 -5.82
CA ASP A 18 -1.09 7.93 -7.12
C ASP A 18 0.03 7.24 -7.88
N ARG A 19 1.11 6.85 -7.20
CA ARG A 19 2.19 6.07 -7.81
C ARG A 19 1.69 4.71 -8.29
N MET A 20 0.83 4.07 -7.52
CA MET A 20 0.22 2.81 -7.93
C MET A 20 -0.58 2.99 -9.21
N GLU A 21 -1.32 4.08 -9.32
CA GLU A 21 -2.09 4.38 -10.52
C GLU A 21 -1.18 4.55 -11.74
N GLU A 22 -0.04 5.21 -11.59
CA GLU A 22 0.94 5.33 -12.66
C GLU A 22 1.49 3.98 -13.09
N HIS A 23 1.77 3.09 -12.14
CA HIS A 23 2.29 1.76 -12.43
C HIS A 23 1.28 0.85 -13.08
N ILE A 24 0.02 0.94 -12.66
CA ILE A 24 -1.05 0.14 -13.23
C ILE A 24 -1.41 0.66 -14.62
N GLY A 25 -1.43 1.98 -14.80
CA GLY A 25 -1.77 2.60 -16.08
C GLY A 25 -3.11 2.11 -16.59
N SER A 26 -3.13 1.60 -17.82
CA SER A 26 -4.32 1.00 -18.42
C SER A 26 -4.49 -0.47 -18.00
N TYR A 27 -3.54 -1.03 -17.29
CA TYR A 27 -3.54 -2.42 -16.88
C TYR A 27 -4.28 -2.55 -15.56
N ARG A 28 -5.59 -2.64 -15.63
CA ARG A 28 -6.45 -2.87 -14.48
C ARG A 28 -6.99 -4.28 -14.54
N ASP A 29 -6.36 -5.16 -13.78
CA ASP A 29 -6.85 -6.52 -13.63
C ASP A 29 -7.50 -6.65 -12.26
N LYS A 30 -8.78 -7.03 -12.25
CA LYS A 30 -9.54 -7.23 -11.01
C LYS A 30 -9.01 -8.40 -10.18
N ASN A 31 -8.17 -9.24 -10.78
CA ASN A 31 -7.56 -10.37 -10.08
C ASN A 31 -6.25 -10.02 -9.40
N ASP A 32 -5.81 -8.78 -9.52
CA ASP A 32 -4.60 -8.34 -8.85
C ASP A 32 -4.77 -8.37 -7.34
N VAL A 33 -3.71 -8.75 -6.65
CA VAL A 33 -3.66 -8.79 -5.20
C VAL A 33 -2.78 -7.65 -4.72
N VAL A 34 -3.27 -6.88 -3.77
CA VAL A 34 -2.53 -5.76 -3.20
C VAL A 34 -2.12 -6.12 -1.79
N PHE A 35 -0.84 -5.98 -1.50
CA PHE A 35 -0.29 -6.14 -0.16
C PHE A 35 0.07 -4.79 0.41
N ILE A 36 -0.45 -4.49 1.59
CA ILE A 36 -0.13 -3.28 2.31
C ILE A 36 0.57 -3.70 3.60
N SER A 37 1.80 -3.27 3.78
CA SER A 37 2.57 -3.53 5.00
C SER A 37 2.70 -2.23 5.79
N HIS A 38 2.58 -2.32 7.11
CA HIS A 38 2.66 -1.13 7.94
C HIS A 38 3.51 -1.38 9.18
N GLY A 39 4.15 -0.34 9.67
CA GLY A 39 4.91 -0.34 10.91
C GLY A 39 4.11 0.31 12.03
N ASP A 40 3.27 -0.49 12.71
CA ASP A 40 2.45 -0.04 13.84
C ASP A 40 1.55 1.16 13.48
N CYS A 41 0.97 1.13 12.29
CA CYS A 41 0.05 2.18 11.83
C CYS A 41 -1.10 1.58 11.02
N LEU A 42 -1.86 0.71 11.66
CA LEU A 42 -2.97 0.00 11.01
C LEU A 42 -3.99 0.98 10.39
N GLN A 43 -4.27 2.09 11.06
CA GLN A 43 -5.23 3.07 10.56
C GLN A 43 -4.79 3.64 9.22
N ASP A 44 -3.50 3.93 9.07
CA ASP A 44 -2.96 4.44 7.82
C ASP A 44 -3.03 3.39 6.72
N ALA A 45 -2.73 2.13 7.07
CA ALA A 45 -2.85 1.02 6.13
C ALA A 45 -4.30 0.86 5.66
N GLN A 46 -5.25 0.97 6.56
CA GLN A 46 -6.68 0.90 6.23
C GLN A 46 -7.11 2.05 5.34
N PHE A 47 -6.56 3.23 5.57
CA PHE A 47 -6.82 4.38 4.71
C PHE A 47 -6.36 4.13 3.28
N VAL A 48 -5.15 3.62 3.12
CA VAL A 48 -4.61 3.26 1.80
C VAL A 48 -5.46 2.17 1.15
N ALA A 49 -5.84 1.16 1.92
CA ALA A 49 -6.70 0.09 1.41
C ALA A 49 -8.03 0.64 0.87
N GLY A 50 -8.63 1.57 1.60
CA GLY A 50 -9.87 2.22 1.17
C GLY A 50 -9.69 2.99 -0.14
N LEU A 51 -8.60 3.71 -0.28
CA LEU A 51 -8.29 4.44 -1.51
C LEU A 51 -8.10 3.49 -2.69
N VAL A 52 -7.34 2.41 -2.48
CA VAL A 52 -7.09 1.41 -3.52
C VAL A 52 -8.40 0.77 -3.98
N LYS A 53 -9.23 0.37 -3.02
CA LYS A 53 -10.51 -0.24 -3.34
C LYS A 53 -11.42 0.72 -4.11
N GLU A 54 -11.45 1.97 -3.70
CA GLU A 54 -12.31 2.97 -4.32
C GLU A 54 -11.82 3.35 -5.72
N ARG A 55 -10.51 3.53 -5.89
CA ARG A 55 -9.96 3.96 -7.18
C ARG A 55 -9.86 2.84 -8.20
N PHE A 56 -9.50 1.64 -7.77
CA PHE A 56 -9.17 0.54 -8.68
C PHE A 56 -10.19 -0.59 -8.65
N GLY A 57 -11.09 -0.61 -7.67
CA GLY A 57 -12.06 -1.67 -7.55
C GLY A 57 -11.46 -3.02 -7.19
N ILE A 58 -10.27 -3.03 -6.60
CA ILE A 58 -9.59 -4.25 -6.21
C ILE A 58 -10.08 -4.65 -4.82
N ASP A 59 -10.63 -5.85 -4.70
CA ASP A 59 -11.12 -6.38 -3.42
C ASP A 59 -10.08 -7.21 -2.68
N ASN A 60 -9.09 -7.76 -3.39
CA ASN A 60 -8.06 -8.60 -2.79
C ASN A 60 -6.95 -7.75 -2.19
N ILE A 61 -7.22 -7.20 -1.02
CA ILE A 61 -6.27 -6.35 -0.32
C ILE A 61 -5.89 -7.03 0.99
N TRP A 62 -4.58 -7.26 1.17
CA TRP A 62 -4.03 -7.88 2.38
C TRP A 62 -3.21 -6.86 3.14
N ILE A 63 -3.48 -6.75 4.43
CA ILE A 63 -2.76 -5.83 5.31
C ILE A 63 -1.89 -6.66 6.25
N ASN A 64 -0.59 -6.39 6.24
CA ASN A 64 0.38 -7.08 7.08
C ASN A 64 1.15 -6.10 7.93
N TYR A 65 1.56 -6.58 9.10
CA TYR A 65 2.43 -5.83 9.99
C TYR A 65 3.88 -6.04 9.57
N ILE A 66 4.64 -4.96 9.41
CA ILE A 66 6.07 -5.06 9.14
C ILE A 66 6.77 -5.44 10.43
N CYS A 67 7.40 -6.62 10.44
CA CYS A 67 8.17 -7.06 11.60
C CYS A 67 9.50 -6.31 11.67
N PRO A 68 9.75 -5.54 12.73
CA PRO A 68 10.96 -4.73 12.81
C PRO A 68 12.25 -5.56 12.93
N THR A 69 12.12 -6.86 13.21
CA THR A 69 13.30 -7.74 13.33
C THR A 69 13.88 -8.22 12.02
N ILE A 70 13.24 -7.92 10.90
CA ILE A 70 13.70 -8.36 9.57
C ILE A 70 14.57 -7.30 8.89
N GLY A 71 15.25 -6.47 9.66
CA GLY A 71 16.24 -5.53 9.12
C GLY A 71 15.69 -4.46 8.20
N THR A 72 14.42 -4.26 8.19
CA THR A 72 13.83 -3.17 7.43
C THR A 72 13.97 -1.89 8.24
N HIS A 73 14.68 -0.94 7.70
CA HIS A 73 14.88 0.36 8.34
C HIS A 73 13.65 1.26 8.26
N SER A 74 12.50 0.66 8.13
CA SER A 74 11.26 1.40 7.97
C SER A 74 10.65 1.74 9.31
N GLY A 75 11.11 2.31 10.21
CA GLY A 75 10.59 2.63 11.53
C GLY A 75 9.07 2.72 11.66
N PRO A 76 8.53 3.00 12.85
CA PRO A 76 7.10 3.08 13.06
C PRO A 76 6.46 4.16 12.18
N GLY A 77 5.24 3.90 11.72
CA GLY A 77 4.51 4.83 10.88
C GLY A 77 4.73 4.66 9.38
N THR A 78 5.52 3.67 8.97
CA THR A 78 5.78 3.42 7.55
C THR A 78 4.67 2.54 6.95
N VAL A 79 4.23 2.91 5.76
CA VAL A 79 3.29 2.12 4.97
C VAL A 79 3.95 1.77 3.63
N ALA A 80 3.96 0.50 3.30
CA ALA A 80 4.50 0.01 2.03
C ALA A 80 3.37 -0.60 1.21
N LEU A 81 3.42 -0.37 -0.09
CA LEU A 81 2.42 -0.87 -1.02
C LEU A 81 3.08 -1.76 -2.06
N LEU A 82 2.57 -2.98 -2.19
CA LEU A 82 3.05 -3.96 -3.15
C LEU A 82 1.89 -4.48 -3.98
N LEU A 83 2.13 -4.65 -5.26
CA LEU A 83 1.14 -5.15 -6.20
C LEU A 83 1.59 -6.49 -6.77
N TYR A 84 0.73 -7.48 -6.67
CA TYR A 84 0.91 -8.79 -7.30
C TYR A 84 -0.10 -8.94 -8.42
N GLY A 85 0.39 -9.03 -9.62
CA GLY A 85 -0.47 -9.22 -10.77
C GLY A 85 -0.17 -10.47 -11.54
#